data_1bc19bc9286e833336b31224bc740c48
#
_entry.id   1bc19bc9286e833336b31224bc740c48
#
_cell.length_a   1.000
_cell.length_b   1.000
_cell.length_c   1.000
_cell.angle_alpha   90.00
_cell.angle_beta   90.00
_cell.angle_gamma   90.00
#
_symmetry.space_group_name_H-M   'P 1'
#
loop_
_entity.id
_entity.type
_entity.pdbx_description
1 polymer ?
#
loop_
_entity_poly.entity_id
_entity_poly.type
_entity_poly.pdbx_seq_one_letter_code
_entity_poly.pdbx_strand_id
1 'polypeptide(L)'
;MISAVITAEDGGFFSHKGFSQRAIKDAFAENLEAGRIVRGASTISMQVAKNLFLTRERTFSRKFEETFITMALEQNLSKERIMEIYLNIIEWGDGIYGIGPAASFYFNKPPRNLKPVESAFLASIIARPGKNWKPDPLTKISEGWWKYLQLILCKIYERGDADIADLREAGVPEERIRELVEDKGQYESVPSPPE
;
A
#
# COMPACT_ATOMS: atom_id res chain seq x y z
N MET A 1 6.91 -6.49 -1.79
CA MET A 1 6.81 -5.20 -1.07
C MET A 1 6.03 -4.14 -1.86
N ILE A 2 6.40 -3.82 -3.11
CA ILE A 2 5.71 -2.81 -3.94
C ILE A 2 4.20 -3.08 -4.01
N SER A 3 3.80 -4.30 -4.37
CA SER A 3 2.39 -4.70 -4.46
C SER A 3 1.62 -4.56 -3.14
N ALA A 4 2.28 -4.82 -2.02
CA ALA A 4 1.67 -4.62 -0.70
C ALA A 4 1.38 -3.13 -0.45
N VAL A 5 2.35 -2.25 -0.74
CA VAL A 5 2.19 -0.80 -0.59
C VAL A 5 1.12 -0.25 -1.53
N ILE A 6 1.14 -0.64 -2.80
CA ILE A 6 0.10 -0.24 -3.76
C ILE A 6 -1.27 -0.67 -3.26
N THR A 7 -1.40 -1.90 -2.81
CA THR A 7 -2.68 -2.42 -2.31
C THR A 7 -3.20 -1.64 -1.10
N ALA A 8 -2.32 -1.29 -0.17
CA ALA A 8 -2.71 -0.61 1.07
C ALA A 8 -2.95 0.89 0.89
N GLU A 9 -2.17 1.56 0.04
CA GLU A 9 -2.10 3.01 -0.01
C GLU A 9 -2.69 3.60 -1.30
N ASP A 10 -2.49 2.96 -2.46
CA ASP A 10 -2.86 3.54 -3.75
C ASP A 10 -3.04 2.45 -4.82
N GLY A 11 -4.17 1.75 -4.79
CA GLY A 11 -4.45 0.61 -5.67
C GLY A 11 -4.31 0.88 -7.17
N GLY A 12 -4.44 2.13 -7.58
CA GLY A 12 -4.32 2.61 -8.96
C GLY A 12 -3.01 3.33 -9.29
N PHE A 13 -1.96 3.24 -8.48
CA PHE A 13 -0.75 4.04 -8.58
C PHE A 13 -0.17 4.13 -9.99
N PHE A 14 -0.04 3.02 -10.70
CA PHE A 14 0.51 2.98 -12.05
C PHE A 14 -0.45 3.46 -13.15
N SER A 15 -1.75 3.64 -12.84
CA SER A 15 -2.78 3.99 -13.83
C SER A 15 -3.17 5.47 -13.84
N HIS A 16 -2.79 6.25 -12.82
CA HIS A 16 -3.11 7.67 -12.76
C HIS A 16 -1.85 8.56 -12.79
N LYS A 17 -2.03 9.85 -13.03
CA LYS A 17 -0.97 10.87 -13.06
C LYS A 17 -1.03 11.76 -11.81
N GLY A 18 -0.64 11.20 -10.67
CA GLY A 18 -0.55 11.89 -9.38
C GLY A 18 -1.84 11.93 -8.56
N PHE A 19 -3.01 11.88 -9.18
CA PHE A 19 -4.32 11.99 -8.51
C PHE A 19 -5.25 10.87 -8.96
N SER A 20 -5.79 10.12 -8.00
CA SER A 20 -6.76 9.05 -8.27
C SER A 20 -8.19 9.57 -8.20
N GLN A 21 -8.82 9.80 -9.36
CA GLN A 21 -10.22 10.22 -9.41
C GLN A 21 -11.15 9.18 -8.73
N ARG A 22 -10.83 7.89 -8.87
CA ARG A 22 -11.57 6.82 -8.22
C ARG A 22 -11.46 6.93 -6.71
N ALA A 23 -10.23 7.05 -6.16
CA ALA A 23 -10.03 7.18 -4.72
C ALA A 23 -10.72 8.43 -4.13
N ILE A 24 -10.75 9.54 -4.89
CA ILE A 24 -11.48 10.76 -4.49
C ILE A 24 -12.98 10.50 -4.41
N LYS A 25 -13.56 9.86 -5.43
CA LYS A 25 -14.99 9.52 -5.44
C LYS A 25 -15.37 8.56 -4.33
N ASP A 26 -14.59 7.50 -4.14
CA ASP A 26 -14.82 6.49 -3.11
C ASP A 26 -14.72 7.11 -1.71
N ALA A 27 -13.67 7.91 -1.45
CA ALA A 27 -13.51 8.61 -0.19
C ALA A 27 -14.65 9.62 0.08
N PHE A 28 -15.11 10.33 -0.94
CA PHE A 28 -16.23 11.25 -0.80
C PHE A 28 -17.53 10.51 -0.42
N ALA A 29 -17.83 9.40 -1.10
CA ALA A 29 -19.03 8.60 -0.82
C ALA A 29 -18.99 8.02 0.61
N GLU A 30 -17.88 7.37 1.01
CA GLU A 30 -17.73 6.78 2.35
C GLU A 30 -17.78 7.84 3.46
N ASN A 31 -17.15 9.00 3.25
CA ASN A 31 -17.16 10.09 4.23
C ASN A 31 -18.55 10.73 4.38
N LEU A 32 -19.29 10.85 3.27
CA LEU A 32 -20.66 11.34 3.28
C LEU A 32 -21.60 10.39 4.03
N GLU A 33 -21.51 9.09 3.76
CA GLU A 33 -22.30 8.05 4.44
C GLU A 33 -22.00 8.01 5.94
N ALA A 34 -20.71 8.10 6.30
CA ALA A 34 -20.28 8.08 7.71
C ALA A 34 -20.53 9.39 8.47
N GLY A 35 -20.90 10.50 7.79
CA GLY A 35 -21.03 11.83 8.37
C GLY A 35 -19.74 12.40 8.97
N ARG A 36 -18.59 11.80 8.68
CA ARG A 36 -17.25 12.21 9.16
C ARG A 36 -16.16 11.71 8.22
N ILE A 37 -14.96 12.26 8.35
CA ILE A 37 -13.81 11.79 7.54
C ILE A 37 -13.35 10.43 8.10
N VAL A 38 -13.62 9.36 7.35
CA VAL A 38 -13.19 7.98 7.64
C VAL A 38 -12.13 7.49 6.66
N ARG A 39 -12.11 8.05 5.43
CA ARG A 39 -11.17 7.68 4.36
C ARG A 39 -10.50 8.89 3.75
N GLY A 40 -9.19 8.81 3.52
CA GLY A 40 -8.42 9.77 2.73
C GLY A 40 -8.32 9.34 1.25
N ALA A 41 -8.01 10.31 0.37
CA ALA A 41 -7.80 10.09 -1.06
C ALA A 41 -6.38 10.49 -1.50
N SER A 42 -5.41 10.50 -0.59
CA SER A 42 -4.02 10.86 -0.90
C SER A 42 -3.33 9.70 -1.61
N THR A 43 -2.71 9.98 -2.74
CA THR A 43 -1.93 9.01 -3.52
C THR A 43 -0.48 8.92 -3.01
N ILE A 44 0.27 7.92 -3.47
CA ILE A 44 1.70 7.76 -3.18
C ILE A 44 2.48 9.00 -3.64
N SER A 45 2.19 9.54 -4.84
CA SER A 45 2.87 10.74 -5.35
C SER A 45 2.61 11.98 -4.48
N MET A 46 1.37 12.15 -3.98
CA MET A 46 1.03 13.21 -3.03
C MET A 46 1.74 13.02 -1.69
N GLN A 47 1.91 11.78 -1.24
CA GLN A 47 2.65 11.48 0.00
C GLN A 47 4.15 11.78 -0.18
N VAL A 48 4.75 11.49 -1.34
CA VAL A 48 6.14 11.88 -1.64
C VAL A 48 6.28 13.41 -1.62
N ALA A 49 5.40 14.14 -2.31
CA ALA A 49 5.39 15.59 -2.32
C ALA A 49 5.33 16.16 -0.90
N LYS A 50 4.39 15.65 -0.10
CA LYS A 50 4.20 16.08 1.30
C LYS A 50 5.44 15.80 2.15
N ASN A 51 6.00 14.59 2.08
CA ASN A 51 7.05 14.16 3.00
C ASN A 51 8.41 14.78 2.69
N LEU A 52 8.69 15.13 1.42
CA LEU A 52 9.98 15.71 1.02
C LEU A 52 10.01 17.23 1.07
N PHE A 53 8.91 17.90 0.75
CA PHE A 53 8.94 19.32 0.44
C PHE A 53 8.07 20.18 1.34
N LEU A 54 7.18 19.58 2.16
CA LEU A 54 6.22 20.34 2.93
C LEU A 54 6.37 20.15 4.43
N THR A 55 5.96 21.17 5.18
CA THR A 55 5.91 21.13 6.63
C THR A 55 4.74 20.27 7.14
N ARG A 56 4.76 19.90 8.43
CA ARG A 56 3.67 19.13 9.04
C ARG A 56 2.41 19.94 9.35
N GLU A 57 2.41 21.24 9.10
CA GLU A 57 1.26 22.11 9.32
C GLU A 57 0.09 21.76 8.39
N ARG A 58 -1.12 21.75 8.93
CA ARG A 58 -2.34 21.44 8.16
C ARG A 58 -3.04 22.71 7.72
N THR A 59 -2.58 23.33 6.64
CA THR A 59 -3.17 24.51 6.04
C THR A 59 -3.70 24.24 4.64
N PHE A 60 -4.65 25.05 4.17
CA PHE A 60 -5.14 24.96 2.80
C PHE A 60 -4.05 25.32 1.79
N SER A 61 -3.21 26.34 2.08
CA SER A 61 -2.07 26.71 1.23
C SER A 61 -1.14 25.54 1.00
N ARG A 62 -0.77 24.82 2.06
CA ARG A 62 0.06 23.62 1.97
C ARG A 62 -0.58 22.57 1.04
N LYS A 63 -1.90 22.43 1.03
CA LYS A 63 -2.56 21.47 0.13
C LYS A 63 -2.51 21.88 -1.34
N PHE A 64 -2.52 23.17 -1.62
CA PHE A 64 -2.24 23.69 -2.95
C PHE A 64 -0.78 23.41 -3.38
N GLU A 65 0.18 23.73 -2.52
CA GLU A 65 1.60 23.42 -2.76
C GLU A 65 1.83 21.94 -3.04
N GLU A 66 1.23 21.05 -2.23
CA GLU A 66 1.26 19.60 -2.43
C GLU A 66 0.77 19.23 -3.84
N THR A 67 -0.30 19.84 -4.31
CA THR A 67 -0.84 19.58 -5.66
C THR A 67 0.16 19.94 -6.75
N PHE A 68 0.74 21.13 -6.70
CA PHE A 68 1.74 21.56 -7.71
C PHE A 68 2.99 20.70 -7.69
N ILE A 69 3.52 20.38 -6.51
CA ILE A 69 4.69 19.52 -6.36
C ILE A 69 4.37 18.10 -6.90
N THR A 70 3.18 17.55 -6.60
CA THR A 70 2.75 16.26 -7.13
C THR A 70 2.74 16.26 -8.65
N MET A 71 2.19 17.30 -9.28
CA MET A 71 2.20 17.44 -10.75
C MET A 71 3.62 17.49 -11.31
N ALA A 72 4.52 18.26 -10.67
CA ALA A 72 5.91 18.35 -11.07
C ALA A 72 6.65 17.02 -10.94
N LEU A 73 6.42 16.26 -9.86
CA LEU A 73 6.99 14.93 -9.68
C LEU A 73 6.56 13.98 -10.80
N GLU A 74 5.26 13.92 -11.11
CA GLU A 74 4.72 13.05 -12.15
C GLU A 74 5.12 13.44 -13.58
N GLN A 75 5.45 14.70 -13.81
CA GLN A 75 5.97 15.16 -15.11
C GLN A 75 7.45 14.85 -15.32
N ASN A 76 8.22 14.77 -14.25
CA ASN A 76 9.69 14.68 -14.33
C ASN A 76 10.24 13.31 -13.89
N LEU A 77 9.46 12.47 -13.22
CA LEU A 77 9.91 11.18 -12.72
C LEU A 77 9.00 10.05 -13.22
N SER A 78 9.59 8.88 -13.45
CA SER A 78 8.80 7.68 -13.71
C SER A 78 8.08 7.19 -12.44
N LYS A 79 7.03 6.40 -12.61
CA LYS A 79 6.30 5.78 -11.48
C LYS A 79 7.21 4.92 -10.61
N GLU A 80 8.11 4.18 -11.22
CA GLU A 80 9.09 3.34 -10.53
C GLU A 80 10.01 4.20 -9.66
N ARG A 81 10.44 5.36 -10.17
CA ARG A 81 11.30 6.28 -9.41
C ARG A 81 10.55 6.93 -8.25
N ILE A 82 9.28 7.30 -8.45
CA ILE A 82 8.43 7.83 -7.37
C ILE A 82 8.23 6.77 -6.28
N MET A 83 7.97 5.51 -6.66
CA MET A 83 7.84 4.39 -5.73
C MET A 83 9.15 4.12 -4.97
N GLU A 84 10.29 4.14 -5.67
CA GLU A 84 11.59 3.98 -5.03
C GLU A 84 11.84 5.06 -3.98
N ILE A 85 11.59 6.33 -4.33
CA ILE A 85 11.71 7.45 -3.39
C ILE A 85 10.77 7.22 -2.20
N TYR A 86 9.49 6.91 -2.46
CA TYR A 86 8.49 6.65 -1.44
C TYR A 86 8.96 5.62 -0.42
N LEU A 87 9.38 4.45 -0.87
CA LEU A 87 9.85 3.35 -0.01
C LEU A 87 11.07 3.72 0.84
N ASN A 88 11.87 4.68 0.39
CA ASN A 88 13.07 5.12 1.11
C ASN A 88 12.83 6.26 2.11
N ILE A 89 11.73 7.01 1.98
CA ILE A 89 11.47 8.18 2.82
C ILE A 89 10.33 8.02 3.82
N ILE A 90 9.40 7.08 3.54
CA ILE A 90 8.23 6.91 4.40
C ILE A 90 8.61 6.42 5.80
N GLU A 91 7.88 6.90 6.81
CA GLU A 91 8.02 6.47 8.19
C GLU A 91 7.25 5.16 8.42
N TRP A 92 7.94 4.15 8.93
CA TRP A 92 7.42 2.82 9.22
C TRP A 92 7.23 2.57 10.72
N GLY A 93 7.66 3.49 11.55
CA GLY A 93 7.60 3.45 13.00
C GLY A 93 8.31 4.66 13.57
N ASP A 94 8.25 4.86 14.88
CA ASP A 94 8.88 6.02 15.54
C ASP A 94 10.38 6.12 15.20
N GLY A 95 10.72 7.11 14.36
CA GLY A 95 12.08 7.32 13.87
C GLY A 95 12.61 6.29 12.87
N ILE A 96 11.78 5.37 12.37
CA ILE A 96 12.17 4.35 11.39
C ILE A 96 11.76 4.79 9.99
N TYR A 97 12.69 5.33 9.24
CA TYR A 97 12.47 5.81 7.88
C TYR A 97 13.10 4.87 6.85
N GLY A 98 12.33 4.56 5.81
CA GLY A 98 12.75 3.72 4.70
C GLY A 98 12.61 2.22 4.95
N ILE A 99 12.40 1.50 3.85
CA ILE A 99 12.12 0.05 3.86
C ILE A 99 13.29 -0.79 4.36
N GLY A 100 14.54 -0.36 4.14
CA GLY A 100 15.73 -1.06 4.62
C GLY A 100 15.77 -1.15 6.14
N PRO A 101 15.79 -0.02 6.86
CA PRO A 101 15.69 0.02 8.32
C PRO A 101 14.43 -0.68 8.85
N ALA A 102 13.27 -0.52 8.21
CA ALA A 102 12.02 -1.15 8.64
C ALA A 102 12.11 -2.69 8.57
N ALA A 103 12.56 -3.25 7.45
CA ALA A 103 12.72 -4.70 7.28
C ALA A 103 13.74 -5.30 8.28
N SER A 104 14.83 -4.58 8.53
CA SER A 104 15.82 -4.98 9.53
C SER A 104 15.24 -4.94 10.94
N PHE A 105 14.53 -3.84 11.31
CA PHE A 105 13.99 -3.68 12.66
C PHE A 105 12.89 -4.69 12.99
N TYR A 106 11.92 -4.86 12.09
CA TYR A 106 10.75 -5.71 12.36
C TYR A 106 11.02 -7.20 12.15
N PHE A 107 11.83 -7.56 11.16
CA PHE A 107 11.98 -8.95 10.72
C PHE A 107 13.44 -9.44 10.67
N ASN A 108 14.41 -8.60 11.00
CA ASN A 108 15.85 -8.92 10.93
C ASN A 108 16.27 -9.47 9.55
N LYS A 109 15.75 -8.85 8.47
CA LYS A 109 15.96 -9.26 7.09
C LYS A 109 16.23 -8.05 6.18
N PRO A 110 16.97 -8.23 5.07
CA PRO A 110 16.97 -7.22 4.01
C PRO A 110 15.61 -7.22 3.27
N PRO A 111 15.18 -6.08 2.68
CA PRO A 111 13.87 -5.95 2.02
C PRO A 111 13.56 -7.02 0.96
N ARG A 112 14.58 -7.47 0.23
CA ARG A 112 14.45 -8.53 -0.80
C ARG A 112 14.03 -9.89 -0.27
N ASN A 113 14.22 -10.14 1.03
CA ASN A 113 13.94 -11.42 1.70
C ASN A 113 12.63 -11.37 2.51
N LEU A 114 11.87 -10.27 2.44
CA LEU A 114 10.57 -10.18 3.09
C LEU A 114 9.59 -11.15 2.44
N LYS A 115 8.91 -11.93 3.26
CA LYS A 115 7.77 -12.74 2.83
C LYS A 115 6.58 -11.84 2.45
N PRO A 116 5.64 -12.29 1.60
CA PRO A 116 4.44 -11.54 1.26
C PRO A 116 3.65 -11.06 2.48
N VAL A 117 3.47 -11.90 3.51
CA VAL A 117 2.76 -11.53 4.75
C VAL A 117 3.52 -10.46 5.56
N GLU A 118 4.85 -10.50 5.59
CA GLU A 118 5.70 -9.48 6.23
C GLU A 118 5.60 -8.15 5.48
N SER A 119 5.55 -8.21 4.14
CA SER A 119 5.32 -7.07 3.27
C SER A 119 3.93 -6.47 3.47
N ALA A 120 2.90 -7.30 3.61
CA ALA A 120 1.54 -6.88 3.94
C ALA A 120 1.47 -6.19 5.30
N PHE A 121 2.16 -6.73 6.31
CA PHE A 121 2.26 -6.09 7.64
C PHE A 121 2.90 -4.70 7.52
N LEU A 122 4.06 -4.59 6.91
CA LEU A 122 4.73 -3.29 6.75
C LEU A 122 3.82 -2.30 6.03
N ALA A 123 3.22 -2.67 4.91
CA ALA A 123 2.29 -1.80 4.20
C ALA A 123 1.11 -1.34 5.08
N SER A 124 0.59 -2.23 5.94
CA SER A 124 -0.56 -1.94 6.80
C SER A 124 -0.28 -0.91 7.91
N ILE A 125 0.97 -0.72 8.29
CA ILE A 125 1.35 0.22 9.36
C ILE A 125 1.69 1.62 8.84
N ILE A 126 1.82 1.83 7.53
CA ILE A 126 2.15 3.15 6.94
C ILE A 126 1.13 4.21 7.34
N ALA A 127 -0.16 3.88 7.32
CA ALA A 127 -1.24 4.81 7.66
C ALA A 127 -1.19 5.28 9.13
N ARG A 128 -0.51 4.55 10.00
CA ARG A 128 -0.37 4.82 11.44
C ARG A 128 1.02 4.46 11.94
N PRO A 129 2.08 5.10 11.45
CA PRO A 129 3.42 4.94 11.99
C PRO A 129 3.41 5.44 13.44
N GLY A 130 4.21 4.83 14.32
CA GLY A 130 4.32 5.28 15.71
C GLY A 130 3.44 4.54 16.73
N LYS A 131 2.63 3.57 16.36
CA LYS A 131 2.24 2.54 17.33
C LYS A 131 3.51 1.76 17.69
N ASN A 132 3.74 1.52 18.98
CA ASN A 132 4.91 0.82 19.54
C ASN A 132 5.03 -0.64 19.06
N TRP A 133 5.11 -0.83 17.75
CA TRP A 133 5.38 -2.13 17.15
C TRP A 133 6.80 -2.54 17.52
N LYS A 134 6.92 -3.72 18.09
CA LYS A 134 8.21 -4.31 18.47
C LYS A 134 8.69 -5.27 17.37
N PRO A 135 9.95 -5.67 17.39
CA PRO A 135 10.42 -6.76 16.52
C PRO A 135 9.51 -7.99 16.62
N ASP A 136 9.38 -8.72 15.50
CA ASP A 136 8.52 -9.88 15.34
C ASP A 136 7.02 -9.58 15.65
N PRO A 137 6.44 -8.60 14.92
CA PRO A 137 5.09 -8.09 15.25
C PRO A 137 3.98 -9.09 14.95
N LEU A 138 4.18 -10.04 14.01
CA LEU A 138 3.14 -10.96 13.55
C LEU A 138 2.62 -11.89 14.65
N THR A 139 3.42 -12.13 15.70
CA THR A 139 3.02 -12.94 16.85
C THR A 139 2.08 -12.25 17.83
N LYS A 140 1.89 -10.94 17.68
CA LYS A 140 1.21 -10.09 18.68
C LYS A 140 0.11 -9.18 18.10
N ILE A 141 -0.30 -9.40 16.85
CA ILE A 141 -1.38 -8.64 16.23
C ILE A 141 -2.75 -9.21 16.59
N SER A 142 -3.76 -8.35 16.61
CA SER A 142 -5.15 -8.76 16.86
C SER A 142 -5.72 -9.58 15.69
N GLU A 143 -6.74 -10.38 15.95
CA GLU A 143 -7.45 -11.14 14.91
C GLU A 143 -7.99 -10.23 13.79
N GLY A 144 -8.56 -9.06 14.14
CA GLY A 144 -9.04 -8.09 13.15
C GLY A 144 -7.93 -7.56 12.26
N TRP A 145 -6.73 -7.32 12.83
CA TRP A 145 -5.58 -6.91 12.04
C TRP A 145 -5.08 -8.05 11.15
N TRP A 146 -5.08 -9.29 11.66
CA TRP A 146 -4.71 -10.47 10.89
C TRP A 146 -5.62 -10.64 9.66
N LYS A 147 -6.94 -10.51 9.83
CA LYS A 147 -7.90 -10.51 8.72
C LYS A 147 -7.59 -9.41 7.68
N TYR A 148 -7.18 -8.23 8.13
CA TYR A 148 -6.78 -7.15 7.22
C TYR A 148 -5.50 -7.50 6.42
N LEU A 149 -4.51 -8.14 7.06
CA LEU A 149 -3.32 -8.64 6.35
C LEU A 149 -3.68 -9.70 5.30
N GLN A 150 -4.59 -10.60 5.62
CA GLN A 150 -5.10 -11.60 4.67
C GLN A 150 -5.76 -10.94 3.44
N LEU A 151 -6.53 -9.86 3.62
CA LEU A 151 -7.09 -9.10 2.49
C LEU A 151 -6.01 -8.48 1.61
N ILE A 152 -4.99 -7.86 2.21
CA ILE A 152 -3.84 -7.33 1.45
C ILE A 152 -3.14 -8.47 0.70
N LEU A 153 -2.93 -9.61 1.36
CA LEU A 153 -2.23 -10.75 0.78
C LEU A 153 -3.00 -11.36 -0.41
N CYS A 154 -4.33 -11.48 -0.31
CA CYS A 154 -5.17 -11.88 -1.44
C CYS A 154 -4.97 -10.95 -2.66
N LYS A 155 -4.90 -9.64 -2.43
CA LYS A 155 -4.63 -8.67 -3.51
C LYS A 155 -3.21 -8.76 -4.06
N ILE A 156 -2.22 -9.09 -3.23
CA ILE A 156 -0.85 -9.37 -3.70
C ILE A 156 -0.84 -10.62 -4.59
N TYR A 157 -1.58 -11.66 -4.21
CA TYR A 157 -1.77 -12.87 -5.01
C TYR A 157 -2.45 -12.57 -6.37
N GLU A 158 -3.53 -11.79 -6.40
CA GLU A 158 -4.21 -11.36 -7.62
C GLU A 158 -3.26 -10.62 -8.58
N ARG A 159 -2.26 -9.92 -8.05
CA ARG A 159 -1.21 -9.22 -8.82
C ARG A 159 -0.06 -10.14 -9.29
N GLY A 160 -0.01 -11.38 -8.84
CA GLY A 160 1.02 -12.34 -9.20
C GLY A 160 2.30 -12.28 -8.35
N ASP A 161 2.29 -11.52 -7.25
CA ASP A 161 3.46 -11.32 -6.38
C ASP A 161 3.41 -12.14 -5.08
N ALA A 162 2.46 -13.07 -4.96
CA ALA A 162 2.37 -14.11 -3.94
C ALA A 162 1.82 -15.39 -4.58
N ASP A 163 2.02 -16.53 -3.94
CA ASP A 163 1.50 -17.82 -4.38
C ASP A 163 0.45 -18.39 -3.38
N ILE A 164 -0.10 -19.56 -3.71
CA ILE A 164 -1.09 -20.23 -2.86
C ILE A 164 -0.47 -20.67 -1.52
N ALA A 165 0.81 -21.02 -1.50
CA ALA A 165 1.49 -21.42 -0.28
C ALA A 165 1.59 -20.24 0.70
N ASP A 166 1.85 -19.02 0.20
CA ASP A 166 1.83 -17.79 1.01
C ASP A 166 0.45 -17.53 1.63
N LEU A 167 -0.63 -17.75 0.88
CA LEU A 167 -2.00 -17.60 1.38
C LEU A 167 -2.31 -18.61 2.50
N ARG A 168 -1.90 -19.87 2.32
CA ARG A 168 -2.06 -20.92 3.31
C ARG A 168 -1.24 -20.68 4.56
N GLU A 169 0.02 -20.26 4.42
CA GLU A 169 0.90 -19.89 5.54
C GLU A 169 0.26 -18.77 6.39
N ALA A 170 -0.43 -17.82 5.74
CA ALA A 170 -1.15 -16.75 6.41
C ALA A 170 -2.55 -17.18 6.91
N GLY A 171 -2.94 -18.45 6.80
CA GLY A 171 -4.23 -18.95 7.26
C GLY A 171 -5.43 -18.37 6.52
N VAL A 172 -5.28 -18.01 5.24
CA VAL A 172 -6.43 -17.63 4.39
C VAL A 172 -7.31 -18.87 4.21
N PRO A 173 -8.65 -18.77 4.42
CA PRO A 173 -9.56 -19.91 4.28
C PRO A 173 -9.48 -20.57 2.90
N GLU A 174 -9.48 -21.92 2.84
CA GLU A 174 -9.37 -22.66 1.58
C GLU A 174 -10.51 -22.36 0.59
N GLU A 175 -11.68 -22.01 1.09
CA GLU A 175 -12.82 -21.56 0.27
C GLU A 175 -12.44 -20.27 -0.49
N ARG A 176 -11.85 -19.29 0.22
CA ARG A 176 -11.41 -18.04 -0.38
C ARG A 176 -10.26 -18.25 -1.37
N ILE A 177 -9.34 -19.17 -1.08
CA ILE A 177 -8.26 -19.53 -2.01
C ILE A 177 -8.84 -20.12 -3.29
N ARG A 178 -9.84 -21.01 -3.20
CA ARG A 178 -10.50 -21.56 -4.39
C ARG A 178 -11.16 -20.50 -5.26
N GLU A 179 -11.91 -19.57 -4.66
CA GLU A 179 -12.50 -18.44 -5.39
C GLU A 179 -11.44 -17.63 -6.16
N LEU A 180 -10.32 -17.30 -5.51
CA LEU A 180 -9.23 -16.54 -6.13
C LEU A 180 -8.56 -17.28 -7.29
N VAL A 181 -8.46 -18.60 -7.23
CA VAL A 181 -7.90 -19.43 -8.31
C VAL A 181 -8.88 -19.51 -9.48
N GLU A 182 -10.17 -19.67 -9.20
CA GLU A 182 -11.23 -19.70 -10.24
C GLU A 182 -11.32 -18.36 -10.98
N ASP A 183 -11.29 -17.24 -10.25
CA ASP A 183 -11.29 -15.90 -10.84
C ASP A 183 -10.08 -15.68 -11.76
N LYS A 184 -8.87 -16.06 -11.33
CA LYS A 184 -7.68 -15.99 -12.20
C LYS A 184 -7.80 -16.86 -13.45
N GLY A 185 -8.36 -18.06 -13.34
CA GLY A 185 -8.58 -18.97 -14.48
C GLY A 185 -9.52 -18.39 -15.53
N GLN A 186 -10.47 -17.54 -15.14
CA GLN A 186 -11.36 -16.84 -16.08
C GLN A 186 -10.64 -15.73 -16.85
N TYR A 187 -9.66 -15.05 -16.25
CA TYR A 187 -8.87 -13.99 -16.90
C TYR A 187 -7.81 -14.55 -17.87
N GLU A 188 -7.24 -15.71 -17.60
CA GLU A 188 -6.28 -16.36 -18.50
C GLU A 188 -6.93 -16.92 -19.78
N SER A 189 -8.24 -17.12 -19.80
CA SER A 189 -9.00 -17.62 -20.94
C SER A 189 -9.46 -16.53 -21.93
N VAL A 190 -9.18 -15.26 -21.71
CA VAL A 190 -9.49 -14.17 -22.65
C VAL A 190 -8.47 -14.22 -23.80
N PRO A 191 -8.89 -14.44 -25.06
CA PRO A 191 -7.96 -14.47 -26.17
C PRO A 191 -7.30 -13.10 -26.37
N SER A 192 -6.02 -13.12 -26.73
CA SER A 192 -5.29 -11.93 -27.12
C SER A 192 -6.04 -11.17 -28.21
N PRO A 193 -6.04 -9.83 -28.21
CA PRO A 193 -6.68 -9.07 -29.28
C PRO A 193 -6.04 -9.45 -30.63
N PRO A 194 -6.83 -9.49 -31.70
CA PRO A 194 -6.30 -9.76 -33.05
C PRO A 194 -5.29 -8.68 -33.44
N GLU A 195 -4.21 -9.11 -34.15
CA GLU A 195 -3.15 -8.25 -34.68
C GLU A 195 -3.69 -7.15 -35.61
#